data_8b08b517980291499b6d9f32a935764a
#
_entry.id   8b08b517980291499b6d9f32a935764a
#
_cell.length_a   1.000
_cell.length_b   1.000
_cell.length_c   1.000
_cell.angle_alpha   90.00
_cell.angle_beta   90.00
_cell.angle_gamma   90.00
#
_symmetry.space_group_name_H-M   'P 1'
#
loop_
_entity.id
_entity.type
_entity.pdbx_description
1 polymer ?
#
loop_
_entity_poly.entity_id
_entity_poly.type
_entity_poly.pdbx_seq_one_letter_code
_entity_poly.pdbx_strand_id
1 'polypeptide(L)'
;PGMAERTITISGISKSYSVTGWRIGYAVAPPDISVGIRRAHDFVTVGAPHPLQEAAVTALRLPAPYYVSLRESYQARRDLLWGYVESAGFVAWKPQGAYYILTDVAHFMKEVGVEDDTAFAMYLIKEIGVATVPGSSFYAHRELGRTKIRFCFPKTDDMLHDAGERLQKLRTLAR
;
A
#
# COMPACT_ATOMS: atom_id res chain seq x y z
N PRO A 1 -21.33 -17.77 -9.63
CA PRO A 1 -22.10 -18.01 -10.86
C PRO A 1 -23.12 -16.88 -11.08
N GLY A 2 -23.40 -16.47 -12.36
CA GLY A 2 -24.38 -15.43 -12.72
C GLY A 2 -24.02 -13.99 -12.36
N MET A 3 -22.76 -13.71 -12.02
CA MET A 3 -22.31 -12.35 -11.67
C MET A 3 -21.58 -11.65 -12.81
N ALA A 4 -21.09 -12.37 -13.82
CA ALA A 4 -20.29 -11.79 -14.89
C ALA A 4 -21.03 -10.70 -15.66
N GLU A 5 -22.34 -10.89 -15.92
CA GLU A 5 -23.17 -9.95 -16.69
C GLU A 5 -23.47 -8.63 -15.94
N ARG A 6 -23.17 -8.53 -14.66
CA ARG A 6 -23.41 -7.34 -13.83
C ARG A 6 -22.20 -6.95 -12.99
N THR A 7 -21.01 -7.36 -13.39
CA THR A 7 -19.76 -7.06 -12.67
C THR A 7 -18.84 -6.27 -13.58
N ILE A 8 -18.25 -5.20 -13.03
CA ILE A 8 -17.15 -4.48 -13.63
C ILE A 8 -15.91 -4.76 -12.77
N THR A 9 -14.92 -5.44 -13.34
CA THR A 9 -13.63 -5.64 -12.69
C THR A 9 -12.68 -4.54 -13.11
N ILE A 10 -12.23 -3.73 -12.17
CA ILE A 10 -11.26 -2.66 -12.41
C ILE A 10 -9.92 -3.06 -11.80
N SER A 11 -8.85 -2.98 -12.58
CA SER A 11 -7.50 -3.29 -12.14
C SER A 11 -6.47 -2.38 -12.82
N GLY A 12 -5.24 -2.42 -12.35
CA GLY A 12 -4.15 -1.60 -12.88
C GLY A 12 -2.82 -2.33 -12.85
N ILE A 13 -1.93 -1.94 -13.75
CA ILE A 13 -0.60 -2.52 -13.88
C ILE A 13 0.44 -1.88 -12.97
N SER A 14 0.09 -0.77 -12.33
CA SER A 14 1.00 0.11 -11.57
C SER A 14 1.86 -0.61 -10.54
N LYS A 15 1.27 -1.56 -9.79
CA LYS A 15 1.93 -2.18 -8.63
C LYS A 15 2.50 -3.55 -8.98
N SER A 16 1.74 -4.36 -9.72
CA SER A 16 2.18 -5.71 -10.12
C SER A 16 3.43 -5.68 -11.02
N TYR A 17 3.65 -4.59 -11.75
CA TYR A 17 4.77 -4.47 -12.69
C TYR A 17 5.70 -3.29 -12.37
N SER A 18 5.56 -2.67 -11.19
CA SER A 18 6.40 -1.54 -10.74
C SER A 18 6.40 -0.33 -11.68
N VAL A 19 5.30 -0.09 -12.39
CA VAL A 19 5.14 0.98 -13.39
C VAL A 19 4.12 2.04 -12.96
N THR A 20 4.15 2.44 -11.71
CA THR A 20 3.17 3.37 -11.13
C THR A 20 3.05 4.69 -11.92
N GLY A 21 4.16 5.19 -12.46
CA GLY A 21 4.21 6.43 -13.26
C GLY A 21 3.52 6.34 -14.62
N TRP A 22 3.27 5.14 -15.13
CA TRP A 22 2.64 4.96 -16.45
C TRP A 22 1.15 5.30 -16.47
N ARG A 23 0.49 5.28 -15.33
CA ARG A 23 -0.94 5.59 -15.17
C ARG A 23 -1.85 4.74 -16.05
N ILE A 24 -1.56 3.44 -16.18
CA ILE A 24 -2.34 2.48 -16.95
C ILE A 24 -3.15 1.58 -16.03
N GLY A 25 -4.43 1.46 -16.33
CA GLY A 25 -5.36 0.51 -15.74
C GLY A 25 -6.29 -0.04 -16.81
N TYR A 26 -7.11 -0.99 -16.44
CA TYR A 26 -8.09 -1.59 -17.32
C TYR A 26 -9.37 -1.95 -16.56
N ALA A 27 -10.47 -1.99 -17.31
CA ALA A 27 -11.75 -2.49 -16.83
C ALA A 27 -12.19 -3.67 -17.71
N VAL A 28 -12.70 -4.72 -17.07
CA VAL A 28 -13.34 -5.87 -17.72
C VAL A 28 -14.81 -5.82 -17.35
N ALA A 29 -15.67 -5.69 -18.33
CA ALA A 29 -17.11 -5.54 -18.15
C ALA A 29 -17.87 -6.19 -19.31
N PRO A 30 -19.18 -6.48 -19.16
CA PRO A 30 -20.05 -6.88 -20.29
C PRO A 30 -20.00 -5.85 -21.42
N PRO A 31 -20.28 -6.27 -22.68
CA PRO A 31 -20.16 -5.40 -23.87
C PRO A 31 -20.95 -4.10 -23.74
N ASP A 32 -22.19 -4.14 -23.29
CA ASP A 32 -23.06 -2.97 -23.16
C ASP A 32 -22.53 -1.96 -22.14
N ILE A 33 -22.03 -2.46 -20.99
CA ILE A 33 -21.41 -1.63 -19.98
C ILE A 33 -20.08 -1.05 -20.51
N SER A 34 -19.29 -1.84 -21.24
CA SER A 34 -18.02 -1.40 -21.84
C SER A 34 -18.22 -0.25 -22.83
N VAL A 35 -19.31 -0.24 -23.60
CA VAL A 35 -19.67 0.88 -24.48
C VAL A 35 -19.92 2.15 -23.67
N GLY A 36 -20.67 2.06 -22.58
CA GLY A 36 -20.91 3.19 -21.68
C GLY A 36 -19.62 3.73 -21.05
N ILE A 37 -18.76 2.84 -20.57
CA ILE A 37 -17.44 3.20 -20.00
C ILE A 37 -16.60 3.96 -21.03
N ARG A 38 -16.49 3.46 -22.27
CA ARG A 38 -15.72 4.13 -23.34
C ARG A 38 -16.23 5.53 -23.62
N ARG A 39 -17.54 5.71 -23.79
CA ARG A 39 -18.14 7.02 -24.04
C ARG A 39 -17.84 8.02 -22.93
N ALA A 40 -17.94 7.62 -21.67
CA ALA A 40 -17.59 8.45 -20.55
C ALA A 40 -16.08 8.76 -20.51
N HIS A 41 -15.23 7.76 -20.74
CA HIS A 41 -13.78 7.88 -20.70
C HIS A 41 -13.24 8.84 -21.77
N ASP A 42 -13.83 8.86 -22.96
CA ASP A 42 -13.46 9.80 -24.04
C ASP A 42 -13.56 11.26 -23.60
N PHE A 43 -14.53 11.58 -22.75
CA PHE A 43 -14.70 12.95 -22.23
C PHE A 43 -13.90 13.23 -20.96
N VAL A 44 -13.52 12.19 -20.18
CA VAL A 44 -12.77 12.35 -18.93
C VAL A 44 -11.26 12.43 -19.20
N THR A 45 -10.72 11.57 -20.06
CA THR A 45 -9.28 11.44 -20.27
C THR A 45 -8.85 11.24 -21.73
N VAL A 46 -9.79 11.17 -22.67
CA VAL A 46 -9.58 10.86 -24.08
C VAL A 46 -9.09 9.41 -24.29
N GLY A 47 -7.99 9.03 -23.67
CA GLY A 47 -7.44 7.67 -23.73
C GLY A 47 -6.06 7.56 -23.08
N ALA A 48 -5.68 6.35 -22.74
CA ALA A 48 -4.34 6.06 -22.27
C ALA A 48 -3.33 6.12 -23.45
N PRO A 49 -2.06 6.52 -23.22
CA PRO A 49 -1.05 6.57 -24.27
C PRO A 49 -0.87 5.21 -24.94
N HIS A 50 -0.98 5.14 -26.27
CA HIS A 50 -0.94 3.90 -27.04
C HIS A 50 0.33 3.06 -26.79
N PRO A 51 1.56 3.63 -26.78
CA PRO A 51 2.75 2.84 -26.50
C PRO A 51 2.72 2.14 -25.14
N LEU A 52 2.12 2.76 -24.13
CA LEU A 52 2.01 2.17 -22.80
C LEU A 52 0.91 1.10 -22.73
N GLN A 53 -0.11 1.19 -23.59
CA GLN A 53 -1.10 0.12 -23.72
C GLN A 53 -0.45 -1.13 -24.30
N GLU A 54 0.37 -1.01 -25.35
CA GLU A 54 1.12 -2.13 -25.93
C GLU A 54 2.09 -2.76 -24.92
N ALA A 55 2.80 -1.93 -24.16
CA ALA A 55 3.65 -2.43 -23.08
C ALA A 55 2.84 -3.15 -21.98
N ALA A 56 1.61 -2.69 -21.69
CA ALA A 56 0.71 -3.36 -20.74
C ALA A 56 0.27 -4.74 -21.24
N VAL A 57 0.06 -4.92 -22.54
CA VAL A 57 -0.23 -6.24 -23.13
C VAL A 57 0.92 -7.21 -22.87
N THR A 58 2.17 -6.77 -23.06
CA THR A 58 3.35 -7.58 -22.76
C THR A 58 3.43 -7.94 -21.27
N ALA A 59 3.19 -6.97 -20.38
CA ALA A 59 3.18 -7.19 -18.94
C ALA A 59 2.12 -8.23 -18.52
N LEU A 60 0.90 -8.11 -19.04
CA LEU A 60 -0.20 -9.04 -18.72
C LEU A 60 0.03 -10.47 -19.28
N ARG A 61 0.93 -10.63 -20.24
CA ARG A 61 1.34 -11.93 -20.80
C ARG A 61 2.50 -12.59 -20.08
N LEU A 62 3.04 -11.97 -19.03
CA LEU A 62 4.12 -12.58 -18.24
C LEU A 62 3.67 -13.92 -17.67
N PRO A 63 4.58 -14.93 -17.65
CA PRO A 63 4.24 -16.28 -17.25
C PRO A 63 4.02 -16.41 -15.74
N ALA A 64 3.32 -17.45 -15.32
CA ALA A 64 3.00 -17.70 -13.91
C ALA A 64 4.19 -17.61 -12.91
N PRO A 65 5.42 -18.05 -13.26
CA PRO A 65 6.57 -17.89 -12.37
C PRO A 65 6.86 -16.44 -11.94
N TYR A 66 6.57 -15.46 -12.79
CA TYR A 66 6.70 -14.05 -12.42
C TYR A 66 5.84 -13.69 -11.20
N TYR A 67 4.59 -14.12 -11.20
CA TYR A 67 3.64 -13.81 -10.10
C TYR A 67 3.97 -14.59 -8.82
N VAL A 68 4.49 -15.80 -8.98
CA VAL A 68 4.98 -16.61 -7.84
C VAL A 68 6.15 -15.91 -7.17
N SER A 69 7.17 -15.52 -7.93
CA SER A 69 8.34 -14.80 -7.43
C SER A 69 7.98 -13.45 -6.81
N LEU A 70 7.06 -12.70 -7.44
CA LEU A 70 6.56 -11.44 -6.88
C LEU A 70 5.92 -11.65 -5.51
N ARG A 71 5.02 -12.63 -5.37
CA ARG A 71 4.36 -12.97 -4.12
C ARG A 71 5.37 -13.35 -3.03
N GLU A 72 6.32 -14.22 -3.34
CA GLU A 72 7.34 -14.68 -2.40
C GLU A 72 8.24 -13.53 -1.92
N SER A 73 8.67 -12.67 -2.84
CA SER A 73 9.45 -11.48 -2.52
C SER A 73 8.68 -10.51 -1.60
N TYR A 74 7.41 -10.28 -1.87
CA TYR A 74 6.59 -9.42 -1.01
C TYR A 74 6.31 -10.05 0.35
N GLN A 75 6.13 -11.36 0.40
CA GLN A 75 5.95 -12.08 1.65
C GLN A 75 7.21 -12.00 2.53
N ALA A 76 8.39 -12.20 1.95
CA ALA A 76 9.66 -12.08 2.67
C ALA A 76 9.84 -10.66 3.25
N ARG A 77 9.62 -9.62 2.45
CA ARG A 77 9.70 -8.22 2.90
C ARG A 77 8.65 -7.87 3.96
N ARG A 78 7.43 -8.40 3.83
CA ARG A 78 6.40 -8.28 4.85
C ARG A 78 6.89 -8.87 6.16
N ASP A 79 7.40 -10.08 6.14
CA ASP A 79 7.80 -10.80 7.34
C ASP A 79 9.02 -10.15 8.00
N LEU A 80 9.95 -9.62 7.20
CA LEU A 80 11.07 -8.83 7.68
C LEU A 80 10.60 -7.58 8.44
N LEU A 81 9.81 -6.72 7.79
CA LEU A 81 9.31 -5.50 8.43
C LEU A 81 8.39 -5.81 9.61
N TRP A 82 7.57 -6.87 9.50
CA TRP A 82 6.70 -7.32 10.58
C TRP A 82 7.50 -7.63 11.85
N GLY A 83 8.60 -8.38 11.75
CA GLY A 83 9.44 -8.70 12.90
C GLY A 83 9.98 -7.44 13.60
N TYR A 84 10.36 -6.42 12.85
CA TYR A 84 10.79 -5.14 13.42
C TYR A 84 9.66 -4.36 14.08
N VAL A 85 8.51 -4.27 13.43
CA VAL A 85 7.32 -3.57 13.95
C VAL A 85 6.85 -4.22 15.26
N GLU A 86 6.74 -5.55 15.27
CA GLU A 86 6.35 -6.32 16.46
C GLU A 86 7.37 -6.16 17.59
N SER A 87 8.66 -6.32 17.30
CA SER A 87 9.73 -6.19 18.31
C SER A 87 9.89 -4.77 18.85
N ALA A 88 9.53 -3.74 18.08
CA ALA A 88 9.51 -2.36 18.53
C ALA A 88 8.34 -2.04 19.48
N GLY A 89 7.36 -2.93 19.61
CA GLY A 89 6.22 -2.78 20.51
C GLY A 89 4.97 -2.19 19.87
N PHE A 90 4.88 -2.13 18.54
CA PHE A 90 3.67 -1.67 17.87
C PHE A 90 2.52 -2.67 18.01
N VAL A 91 1.34 -2.17 18.28
CA VAL A 91 0.11 -2.96 18.20
C VAL A 91 -0.32 -3.03 16.73
N ALA A 92 -0.25 -4.21 16.14
CA ALA A 92 -0.48 -4.39 14.71
C ALA A 92 -1.14 -5.74 14.40
N TRP A 93 -1.70 -5.84 13.19
CA TRP A 93 -2.22 -7.09 12.64
C TRP A 93 -1.41 -7.48 11.40
N LYS A 94 -0.87 -8.71 11.39
CA LYS A 94 -0.08 -9.19 10.26
C LYS A 94 -0.92 -9.24 9.00
N PRO A 95 -0.61 -8.48 7.95
CA PRO A 95 -1.43 -8.42 6.76
C PRO A 95 -1.33 -9.71 5.95
N GLN A 96 -2.47 -10.17 5.41
CA GLN A 96 -2.54 -11.33 4.53
C GLN A 96 -2.59 -10.94 3.05
N GLY A 97 -2.66 -9.65 2.74
CA GLY A 97 -2.69 -9.11 1.40
C GLY A 97 -2.19 -7.68 1.35
N ALA A 98 -2.17 -7.09 0.16
CA ALA A 98 -1.59 -5.78 -0.11
C ALA A 98 -0.09 -5.71 0.27
N TYR A 99 0.42 -4.53 0.59
CA TYR A 99 1.83 -4.30 0.91
C TYR A 99 2.01 -3.26 2.02
N TYR A 100 1.05 -3.22 2.94
CA TYR A 100 1.00 -2.30 4.05
C TYR A 100 0.84 -3.03 5.38
N ILE A 101 1.41 -2.43 6.45
CA ILE A 101 1.13 -2.80 7.83
C ILE A 101 0.48 -1.59 8.49
N LEU A 102 -0.76 -1.74 8.94
CA LEU A 102 -1.45 -0.74 9.75
C LEU A 102 -1.22 -1.08 11.22
N THR A 103 -0.85 -0.07 12.00
CA THR A 103 -0.57 -0.23 13.44
C THR A 103 -1.40 0.75 14.25
N ASP A 104 -1.72 0.40 15.49
CA ASP A 104 -2.19 1.35 16.49
C ASP A 104 -1.00 1.88 17.29
N VAL A 105 -0.97 3.19 17.51
CA VAL A 105 0.14 3.91 18.14
C VAL A 105 -0.29 4.77 19.32
N ALA A 106 -1.51 4.57 19.83
CA ALA A 106 -2.07 5.38 20.92
C ALA A 106 -1.16 5.43 22.15
N HIS A 107 -0.50 4.31 22.48
CA HIS A 107 0.42 4.25 23.61
C HIS A 107 1.69 5.06 23.36
N PHE A 108 2.30 4.96 22.16
CA PHE A 108 3.47 5.77 21.82
C PHE A 108 3.15 7.26 21.79
N MET A 109 1.99 7.64 21.23
CA MET A 109 1.53 9.03 21.19
C MET A 109 1.47 9.63 22.60
N LYS A 110 0.96 8.86 23.58
CA LYS A 110 0.89 9.26 24.99
C LYS A 110 2.29 9.48 25.59
N GLU A 111 3.22 8.55 25.33
CA GLU A 111 4.59 8.62 25.89
C GLU A 111 5.39 9.78 25.28
N VAL A 112 5.22 10.09 24.01
CA VAL A 112 5.94 11.21 23.37
C VAL A 112 5.19 12.54 23.44
N GLY A 113 3.99 12.57 24.01
CA GLY A 113 3.21 13.79 24.23
C GLY A 113 2.64 14.42 22.98
N VAL A 114 2.19 13.60 22.00
CA VAL A 114 1.54 14.09 20.77
C VAL A 114 0.06 13.69 20.71
N GLU A 115 -0.76 14.50 20.03
CA GLU A 115 -2.21 14.39 20.12
C GLU A 115 -2.85 13.56 19.00
N ASP A 116 -2.16 13.36 17.87
CA ASP A 116 -2.71 12.67 16.71
C ASP A 116 -1.66 11.93 15.88
N ASP A 117 -2.15 11.13 14.95
CA ASP A 117 -1.35 10.31 14.02
C ASP A 117 -0.43 11.13 13.13
N THR A 118 -0.82 12.35 12.75
CA THR A 118 0.00 13.24 11.93
C THR A 118 1.20 13.76 12.71
N ALA A 119 0.98 14.21 13.94
CA ALA A 119 2.04 14.64 14.85
C ALA A 119 3.00 13.47 15.17
N PHE A 120 2.45 12.27 15.37
CA PHE A 120 3.27 11.07 15.60
C PHE A 120 4.07 10.66 14.36
N ALA A 121 3.49 10.72 13.15
CA ALA A 121 4.22 10.49 11.92
C ALA A 121 5.37 11.49 11.73
N MET A 122 5.15 12.75 12.08
CA MET A 122 6.21 13.77 12.07
C MET A 122 7.30 13.53 13.12
N TYR A 123 6.92 13.05 14.32
CA TYR A 123 7.87 12.60 15.34
C TYR A 123 8.76 11.46 14.80
N LEU A 124 8.15 10.44 14.17
CA LEU A 124 8.91 9.34 13.57
C LEU A 124 9.91 9.83 12.53
N ILE A 125 9.55 10.81 11.71
CA ILE A 125 10.46 11.39 10.71
C ILE A 125 11.62 12.12 11.38
N LYS A 126 11.35 12.98 12.34
CA LYS A 126 12.34 13.89 12.95
C LYS A 126 13.27 13.19 13.94
N GLU A 127 12.72 12.36 14.80
CA GLU A 127 13.45 11.77 15.94
C GLU A 127 13.94 10.35 15.64
N ILE A 128 13.19 9.59 14.85
CA ILE A 128 13.50 8.20 14.54
C ILE A 128 14.11 8.04 13.14
N GLY A 129 13.74 8.92 12.20
CA GLY A 129 14.21 8.88 10.81
C GLY A 129 13.44 7.88 9.94
N VAL A 130 12.19 7.58 10.29
CA VAL A 130 11.33 6.65 9.55
C VAL A 130 10.05 7.33 9.11
N ALA A 131 9.79 7.35 7.80
CA ALA A 131 8.58 7.94 7.23
C ALA A 131 7.42 6.92 7.21
N THR A 132 6.26 7.36 7.67
CA THR A 132 5.00 6.60 7.66
C THR A 132 3.87 7.46 7.13
N VAL A 133 2.70 6.86 6.93
CA VAL A 133 1.52 7.62 6.51
C VAL A 133 0.50 7.63 7.65
N PRO A 134 0.00 8.83 8.05
CA PRO A 134 -1.04 8.96 9.06
C PRO A 134 -2.29 8.17 8.71
N GLY A 135 -2.85 7.45 9.69
CA GLY A 135 -3.99 6.57 9.50
C GLY A 135 -5.28 7.32 9.17
N SER A 136 -5.45 8.53 9.72
CA SER A 136 -6.60 9.39 9.45
C SER A 136 -6.80 9.70 7.96
N SER A 137 -5.74 9.57 7.15
CA SER A 137 -5.78 9.74 5.69
C SER A 137 -6.60 8.67 4.97
N PHE A 138 -6.95 7.55 5.63
CA PHE A 138 -7.62 6.40 5.02
C PHE A 138 -9.07 6.24 5.44
N TYR A 139 -9.58 7.14 6.28
CA TYR A 139 -10.94 7.08 6.81
C TYR A 139 -11.74 8.30 6.40
N ALA A 140 -13.00 8.10 5.97
CA ALA A 140 -13.94 9.20 5.76
C ALA A 140 -14.21 9.94 7.08
N HIS A 141 -14.34 9.19 8.17
CA HIS A 141 -14.36 9.67 9.55
C HIS A 141 -12.94 9.62 10.12
N ARG A 142 -12.22 10.72 10.02
CA ARG A 142 -10.78 10.82 10.31
C ARG A 142 -10.41 10.40 11.74
N GLU A 143 -11.33 10.58 12.69
CA GLU A 143 -11.18 10.18 14.10
C GLU A 143 -10.91 8.67 14.26
N LEU A 144 -11.43 7.81 13.35
CA LEU A 144 -11.19 6.36 13.37
C LEU A 144 -9.75 5.97 13.06
N GLY A 145 -9.02 6.86 12.39
CA GLY A 145 -7.62 6.66 12.06
C GLY A 145 -6.64 7.42 12.96
N ARG A 146 -7.13 8.25 13.90
CA ARG A 146 -6.32 9.22 14.66
C ARG A 146 -5.22 8.60 15.52
N THR A 147 -5.32 7.32 15.86
CA THR A 147 -4.29 6.57 16.60
C THR A 147 -3.55 5.59 15.70
N LYS A 148 -3.62 5.73 14.40
CA LYS A 148 -3.06 4.74 13.48
C LYS A 148 -2.00 5.33 12.57
N ILE A 149 -0.99 4.51 12.24
CA ILE A 149 -0.04 4.81 11.16
C ILE A 149 0.11 3.60 10.25
N ARG A 150 0.48 3.86 9.01
CA ARG A 150 0.68 2.83 8.00
C ARG A 150 2.13 2.78 7.54
N PHE A 151 2.75 1.63 7.70
CA PHE A 151 4.02 1.27 7.06
C PHE A 151 3.79 0.66 5.68
N CYS A 152 4.82 0.64 4.84
CA CYS A 152 4.84 -0.08 3.58
C CYS A 152 6.15 -0.84 3.42
N PHE A 153 6.09 -2.06 2.85
CA PHE A 153 7.24 -2.94 2.70
C PHE A 153 7.76 -3.18 1.27
N PRO A 154 7.25 -2.57 0.18
CA PRO A 154 7.87 -2.67 -1.15
C PRO A 154 9.10 -1.76 -1.25
N LYS A 155 10.12 -2.09 -0.49
CA LYS A 155 11.40 -1.40 -0.40
C LYS A 155 12.52 -2.44 -0.58
N THR A 156 13.75 -1.98 -0.72
CA THR A 156 14.91 -2.89 -0.67
C THR A 156 15.08 -3.45 0.73
N ASP A 157 15.67 -4.62 0.85
CA ASP A 157 15.87 -5.27 2.15
C ASP A 157 16.76 -4.40 3.07
N ASP A 158 17.80 -3.76 2.54
CA ASP A 158 18.65 -2.82 3.30
C ASP A 158 17.84 -1.65 3.88
N MET A 159 16.92 -1.08 3.11
CA MET A 159 16.03 -0.01 3.62
C MET A 159 15.09 -0.52 4.71
N LEU A 160 14.61 -1.75 4.61
CA LEU A 160 13.76 -2.35 5.62
C LEU A 160 14.53 -2.65 6.89
N HIS A 161 15.78 -3.10 6.78
CA HIS A 161 16.68 -3.31 7.91
C HIS A 161 17.00 -1.97 8.60
N ASP A 162 17.47 -0.96 7.86
CA ASP A 162 17.80 0.36 8.43
C ASP A 162 16.58 0.98 9.14
N ALA A 163 15.41 0.98 8.50
CA ALA A 163 14.19 1.48 9.12
C ALA A 163 13.79 0.66 10.36
N GLY A 164 13.91 -0.65 10.28
CA GLY A 164 13.59 -1.57 11.36
C GLY A 164 14.48 -1.36 12.60
N GLU A 165 15.78 -1.22 12.40
CA GLU A 165 16.75 -0.92 13.47
C GLU A 165 16.46 0.43 14.13
N ARG A 166 16.14 1.46 13.33
CA ARG A 166 15.76 2.77 13.85
C ARG A 166 14.50 2.70 14.71
N LEU A 167 13.49 1.92 14.32
CA LEU A 167 12.26 1.72 15.08
C LEU A 167 12.52 1.11 16.48
N GLN A 168 13.61 0.35 16.66
CA GLN A 168 13.93 -0.23 17.97
C GLN A 168 14.19 0.83 19.06
N LYS A 169 14.48 2.08 18.69
CA LYS A 169 14.59 3.19 19.64
C LYS A 169 13.29 3.42 20.42
N LEU A 170 12.15 3.03 19.85
CA LEU A 170 10.84 3.16 20.51
C LEU A 170 10.59 2.13 21.62
N ARG A 171 11.38 1.05 21.70
CA ARG A 171 11.22 0.01 22.73
C ARG A 171 11.33 0.55 24.16
N THR A 172 12.09 1.60 24.35
CA THR A 172 12.22 2.25 25.67
C THR A 172 10.97 3.01 26.08
N LEU A 173 10.14 3.39 25.11
CA LEU A 173 8.87 4.08 25.29
C LEU A 173 7.67 3.11 25.47
N ALA A 174 7.84 1.85 25.07
CA ALA A 174 6.79 0.83 25.14
C ALA A 174 6.73 0.09 26.49
N ARG A 175 7.50 0.53 27.48
CA ARG A 175 7.51 -0.01 28.85
C ARG A 175 6.68 0.88 29.76
#